data_33afa4f5e58a3b9170798b5d88516acf
#
_entry.id   33afa4f5e58a3b9170798b5d88516acf
#
_cell.length_a   1.000
_cell.length_b   1.000
_cell.length_c   1.000
_cell.angle_alpha   90.00
_cell.angle_beta   90.00
_cell.angle_gamma   90.00
#
_symmetry.space_group_name_H-M   'P 1'
#
loop_
_entity.id
_entity.type
_entity.pdbx_description
1 polymer ?
#
loop_
_entity_poly.entity_id
_entity_poly.type
_entity_poly.pdbx_seq_one_letter_code
_entity_poly.pdbx_strand_id
1 'polypeptide(L)'
;MSVCLITGANRGIGLALCKLLAERGDQVIAACRKPSAALEALDVRVVAGVDVGDAESIRALARELEGQPLDWLINNAGVLRRDTLGGLQDEALEDVYLQFRVNSVGPLLVTQSLLGNLQSGSRVGIVTSRMGSMGDNDSGGYYGYRMSKAAVNAAGRSLAMDLKERGIAVALLHPGYVRTDMVGGGGDVEPEEAAAGLIARMDALSLANTGSFWHAKGQELPW
;
A
#
# COMPACT_ATOMS: atom_id res chain seq x y z
N MET A 1 -12.48 -13.72 -11.20
CA MET A 1 -12.65 -12.27 -11.41
C MET A 1 -12.91 -11.64 -10.05
N SER A 2 -11.97 -10.82 -9.58
CA SER A 2 -12.03 -10.16 -8.27
C SER A 2 -12.24 -8.66 -8.44
N VAL A 3 -12.86 -8.01 -7.46
CA VAL A 3 -12.96 -6.54 -7.38
C VAL A 3 -11.80 -6.03 -6.53
N CYS A 4 -10.87 -5.28 -7.15
CA CYS A 4 -9.62 -4.84 -6.54
C CYS A 4 -9.55 -3.33 -6.44
N LEU A 5 -9.44 -2.77 -5.24
CA LEU A 5 -9.15 -1.35 -5.03
C LEU A 5 -7.67 -1.15 -4.75
N ILE A 6 -7.02 -0.26 -5.52
CA ILE A 6 -5.61 0.10 -5.37
C ILE A 6 -5.50 1.60 -5.08
N THR A 7 -4.83 1.97 -3.98
CA THR A 7 -4.50 3.37 -3.69
C THR A 7 -3.15 3.75 -4.29
N GLY A 8 -2.98 5.03 -4.69
CA GLY A 8 -1.74 5.50 -5.33
C GLY A 8 -1.52 4.89 -6.72
N ALA A 9 -2.61 4.70 -7.47
CA ALA A 9 -2.69 3.94 -8.71
C ALA A 9 -2.10 4.63 -9.95
N ASN A 10 -1.75 5.92 -9.88
CA ASN A 10 -1.46 6.74 -11.08
C ASN A 10 -0.06 6.59 -11.66
N ARG A 11 0.87 5.89 -10.98
CA ARG A 11 2.25 5.68 -11.41
C ARG A 11 2.93 4.51 -10.69
N GLY A 12 4.14 4.16 -11.15
CA GLY A 12 4.99 3.18 -10.50
C GLY A 12 4.28 1.85 -10.23
N ILE A 13 4.48 1.29 -9.04
CA ILE A 13 3.93 -0.01 -8.64
C ILE A 13 2.39 -0.01 -8.71
N GLY A 14 1.73 1.07 -8.29
CA GLY A 14 0.26 1.17 -8.31
C GLY A 14 -0.31 1.07 -9.72
N LEU A 15 0.31 1.76 -10.69
CA LEU A 15 -0.08 1.68 -12.10
C LEU A 15 0.16 0.27 -12.68
N ALA A 16 1.30 -0.33 -12.36
CA ALA A 16 1.63 -1.69 -12.78
C ALA A 16 0.66 -2.73 -12.20
N LEU A 17 0.25 -2.58 -10.93
CA LEU A 17 -0.79 -3.40 -10.33
C LEU A 17 -2.13 -3.27 -11.08
N CYS A 18 -2.57 -2.03 -11.38
CA CYS A 18 -3.80 -1.79 -12.13
C CYS A 18 -3.75 -2.46 -13.50
N LYS A 19 -2.64 -2.31 -14.23
CA LYS A 19 -2.45 -2.92 -15.56
C LYS A 19 -2.54 -4.45 -15.51
N LEU A 20 -1.74 -5.09 -14.65
CA LEU A 20 -1.69 -6.55 -14.57
C LEU A 20 -3.00 -7.17 -14.08
N LEU A 21 -3.70 -6.53 -13.13
CA LEU A 21 -5.00 -7.01 -12.65
C LEU A 21 -6.09 -6.85 -13.72
N ALA A 22 -6.11 -5.75 -14.45
CA ALA A 22 -7.03 -5.56 -15.59
C ALA A 22 -6.76 -6.56 -16.71
N GLU A 23 -5.49 -6.79 -17.08
CA GLU A 23 -5.08 -7.82 -18.05
C GLU A 23 -5.46 -9.24 -17.60
N ARG A 24 -5.50 -9.51 -16.29
CA ARG A 24 -5.98 -10.77 -15.70
C ARG A 24 -7.50 -10.94 -15.77
N GLY A 25 -8.24 -9.86 -16.09
CA GLY A 25 -9.69 -9.83 -16.15
C GLY A 25 -10.38 -9.49 -14.84
N ASP A 26 -9.66 -8.89 -13.87
CA ASP A 26 -10.25 -8.39 -12.64
C ASP A 26 -10.88 -7.00 -12.82
N GLN A 27 -11.88 -6.68 -12.00
CA GLN A 27 -12.44 -5.34 -11.91
C GLN A 27 -11.54 -4.47 -11.03
N VAL A 28 -10.89 -3.49 -11.64
CA VAL A 28 -9.93 -2.63 -10.94
C VAL A 28 -10.55 -1.26 -10.65
N ILE A 29 -10.47 -0.84 -9.37
CA ILE A 29 -10.78 0.51 -8.91
C ILE A 29 -9.46 1.18 -8.55
N ALA A 30 -9.08 2.17 -9.34
CA ALA A 30 -7.79 2.86 -9.26
C ALA A 30 -7.96 4.21 -8.55
N ALA A 31 -7.64 4.27 -7.25
CA ALA A 31 -7.75 5.49 -6.45
C ALA A 31 -6.44 6.29 -6.46
N CYS A 32 -6.51 7.58 -6.80
CA CYS A 32 -5.34 8.46 -6.81
C CYS A 32 -5.72 9.94 -6.69
N ARG A 33 -4.75 10.79 -6.35
CA ARG A 33 -4.95 12.24 -6.27
C ARG A 33 -5.24 12.85 -7.64
N LYS A 34 -4.42 12.53 -8.63
CA LYS A 34 -4.56 13.02 -10.00
C LYS A 34 -4.22 11.86 -10.95
N PRO A 35 -5.13 11.48 -11.83
CA PRO A 35 -4.88 10.47 -12.84
C PRO A 35 -3.71 10.86 -13.77
N SER A 36 -3.03 9.86 -14.30
CA SER A 36 -2.07 10.00 -15.38
C SER A 36 -2.69 9.52 -16.69
N ALA A 37 -2.20 10.01 -17.83
CA ALA A 37 -2.63 9.52 -19.13
C ALA A 37 -2.45 8.00 -19.29
N ALA A 38 -1.39 7.44 -18.68
CA ALA A 38 -1.15 6.00 -18.68
C ALA A 38 -2.23 5.21 -17.89
N LEU A 39 -2.73 5.78 -16.78
CA LEU A 39 -3.82 5.17 -16.02
C LEU A 39 -5.16 5.29 -16.76
N GLU A 40 -5.44 6.45 -17.36
CA GLU A 40 -6.67 6.71 -18.12
C GLU A 40 -6.79 5.86 -19.39
N ALA A 41 -5.67 5.36 -19.91
CA ALA A 41 -5.63 4.45 -21.05
C ALA A 41 -5.95 2.99 -20.69
N LEU A 42 -6.04 2.65 -19.40
CA LEU A 42 -6.40 1.30 -18.95
C LEU A 42 -7.93 1.16 -18.84
N ASP A 43 -8.42 -0.06 -19.04
CA ASP A 43 -9.83 -0.41 -18.79
C ASP A 43 -10.05 -0.63 -17.27
N VAL A 44 -10.07 0.46 -16.51
CA VAL A 44 -10.23 0.47 -15.04
C VAL A 44 -11.13 1.62 -14.59
N ARG A 45 -11.84 1.44 -13.47
CA ARG A 45 -12.58 2.54 -12.84
C ARG A 45 -11.59 3.45 -12.10
N VAL A 46 -11.46 4.70 -12.55
CA VAL A 46 -10.61 5.69 -11.89
C VAL A 46 -11.41 6.52 -10.89
N VAL A 47 -10.94 6.58 -9.63
CA VAL A 47 -11.45 7.49 -8.59
C VAL A 47 -10.37 8.54 -8.31
N ALA A 48 -10.60 9.73 -8.85
CA ALA A 48 -9.68 10.87 -8.72
C ALA A 48 -9.90 11.66 -7.42
N GLY A 49 -8.93 12.49 -7.02
CA GLY A 49 -9.03 13.35 -5.84
C GLY A 49 -8.77 12.61 -4.51
N VAL A 50 -8.35 11.36 -4.54
CA VAL A 50 -8.11 10.56 -3.34
C VAL A 50 -6.71 10.83 -2.78
N ASP A 51 -6.64 11.59 -1.68
CA ASP A 51 -5.43 11.76 -0.85
C ASP A 51 -5.56 10.91 0.42
N VAL A 52 -4.75 9.87 0.54
CA VAL A 52 -4.75 9.01 1.73
C VAL A 52 -4.15 9.67 2.97
N GLY A 53 -3.55 10.84 2.85
CA GLY A 53 -3.11 11.68 3.95
C GLY A 53 -4.20 12.62 4.48
N ASP A 54 -5.39 12.63 3.86
CA ASP A 54 -6.53 13.47 4.26
C ASP A 54 -7.75 12.61 4.61
N ALA A 55 -8.19 12.71 5.85
CA ALA A 55 -9.31 11.93 6.36
C ALA A 55 -10.65 12.24 5.66
N GLU A 56 -10.87 13.49 5.20
CA GLU A 56 -12.11 13.81 4.47
C GLU A 56 -12.08 13.20 3.07
N SER A 57 -10.94 13.24 2.39
CA SER A 57 -10.75 12.58 1.10
C SER A 57 -10.98 11.06 1.21
N ILE A 58 -10.53 10.42 2.29
CA ILE A 58 -10.77 8.99 2.54
C ILE A 58 -12.27 8.72 2.78
N ARG A 59 -12.96 9.57 3.55
CA ARG A 59 -14.41 9.45 3.74
C ARG A 59 -15.19 9.65 2.44
N ALA A 60 -14.74 10.55 1.57
CA ALA A 60 -15.33 10.74 0.25
C ALA A 60 -15.19 9.48 -0.62
N LEU A 61 -14.02 8.85 -0.65
CA LEU A 61 -13.80 7.57 -1.31
C LEU A 61 -14.76 6.48 -0.77
N ALA A 62 -14.92 6.39 0.56
CA ALA A 62 -15.80 5.40 1.16
C ALA A 62 -17.28 5.63 0.78
N ARG A 63 -17.74 6.88 0.72
CA ARG A 63 -19.10 7.23 0.22
C ARG A 63 -19.26 6.86 -1.25
N GLU A 64 -18.27 7.12 -2.09
CA GLU A 64 -18.32 6.79 -3.52
C GLU A 64 -18.39 5.27 -3.78
N LEU A 65 -17.82 4.49 -2.87
CA LEU A 65 -17.80 3.03 -2.94
C LEU A 65 -18.85 2.36 -2.05
N GLU A 66 -19.82 3.12 -1.51
CA GLU A 66 -20.86 2.55 -0.66
C GLU A 66 -21.62 1.42 -1.38
N GLY A 67 -21.74 0.27 -0.72
CA GLY A 67 -22.38 -0.92 -1.28
C GLY A 67 -21.56 -1.70 -2.31
N GLN A 68 -20.34 -1.23 -2.67
CA GLN A 68 -19.46 -1.94 -3.58
C GLN A 68 -18.63 -2.98 -2.82
N PRO A 69 -18.83 -4.30 -3.00
CA PRO A 69 -17.99 -5.31 -2.37
C PRO A 69 -16.56 -5.26 -2.96
N LEU A 70 -15.57 -5.47 -2.10
CA LEU A 70 -14.16 -5.54 -2.47
C LEU A 70 -13.60 -6.91 -2.08
N ASP A 71 -13.04 -7.62 -3.05
CA ASP A 71 -12.28 -8.83 -2.80
C ASP A 71 -10.86 -8.48 -2.33
N TRP A 72 -10.25 -7.45 -2.93
CA TRP A 72 -8.93 -6.98 -2.55
C TRP A 72 -8.92 -5.47 -2.28
N LEU A 73 -8.27 -5.10 -1.17
CA LEU A 73 -7.85 -3.73 -0.90
C LEU A 73 -6.32 -3.70 -0.87
N ILE A 74 -5.70 -2.96 -1.80
CA ILE A 74 -4.24 -2.79 -1.83
C ILE A 74 -3.90 -1.36 -1.46
N ASN A 75 -3.47 -1.16 -0.22
CA ASN A 75 -2.93 0.09 0.30
C ASN A 75 -1.50 0.27 -0.24
N ASN A 76 -1.37 0.85 -1.45
CA ASN A 76 -0.08 1.05 -2.11
C ASN A 76 0.41 2.50 -2.02
N ALA A 77 -0.45 3.48 -1.84
CA ALA A 77 -0.05 4.88 -1.74
C ALA A 77 1.02 5.10 -0.67
N GLY A 78 2.05 5.88 -1.01
CA GLY A 78 3.13 6.18 -0.08
C GLY A 78 4.01 7.31 -0.58
N VAL A 79 4.80 7.87 0.34
CA VAL A 79 5.79 8.92 0.07
C VAL A 79 7.11 8.57 0.76
N LEU A 80 8.21 9.03 0.17
CA LEU A 80 9.54 8.96 0.75
C LEU A 80 10.16 10.34 0.74
N ARG A 81 10.64 10.78 1.91
CA ARG A 81 11.47 11.95 2.09
C ARG A 81 12.77 11.53 2.74
N ARG A 82 13.86 12.09 2.27
CA ARG A 82 15.19 11.78 2.80
C ARG A 82 15.48 12.69 3.98
N ASP A 83 15.91 12.10 5.06
CA ASP A 83 16.37 12.80 6.25
C ASP A 83 17.66 12.16 6.82
N THR A 84 18.38 12.92 7.60
CA THR A 84 19.61 12.51 8.26
C THR A 84 19.64 13.00 9.70
N LEU A 85 20.40 12.37 10.58
CA LEU A 85 20.42 12.71 12.01
C LEU A 85 20.75 14.19 12.28
N GLY A 86 21.63 14.79 11.50
CA GLY A 86 22.00 16.21 11.65
C GLY A 86 21.06 17.21 10.98
N GLY A 87 20.07 16.73 10.21
CA GLY A 87 19.17 17.54 9.38
C GLY A 87 17.71 17.52 9.82
N LEU A 88 17.40 16.98 11.01
CA LEU A 88 16.02 16.94 11.54
C LEU A 88 15.64 18.29 12.20
N GLN A 89 15.38 19.29 11.38
CA GLN A 89 14.91 20.61 11.79
C GLN A 89 13.61 20.94 11.06
N ASP A 90 12.84 21.86 11.56
CA ASP A 90 11.55 22.39 11.04
C ASP A 90 10.94 21.68 9.83
N GLU A 91 11.36 22.03 8.60
CA GLU A 91 10.82 21.46 7.37
C GLU A 91 11.03 19.94 7.29
N ALA A 92 12.15 19.43 7.81
CA ALA A 92 12.42 17.99 7.83
C ALA A 92 11.50 17.27 8.81
N LEU A 93 11.08 17.92 9.92
CA LEU A 93 10.07 17.36 10.83
C LEU A 93 8.70 17.31 10.18
N GLU A 94 8.31 18.31 9.40
CA GLU A 94 7.07 18.27 8.62
C GLU A 94 7.08 17.11 7.61
N ASP A 95 8.20 16.84 6.96
CA ASP A 95 8.37 15.68 6.07
C ASP A 95 8.29 14.34 6.84
N VAL A 96 8.77 14.27 8.09
CA VAL A 96 8.57 13.10 8.97
C VAL A 96 7.07 12.91 9.25
N TYR A 97 6.36 13.96 9.66
CA TYR A 97 4.92 13.89 9.94
C TYR A 97 4.10 13.55 8.69
N LEU A 98 4.47 14.11 7.53
CA LEU A 98 3.85 13.75 6.25
C LEU A 98 4.00 12.25 5.97
N GLN A 99 5.20 11.68 6.18
CA GLN A 99 5.44 10.27 5.96
C GLN A 99 4.61 9.39 6.91
N PHE A 100 4.47 9.76 8.18
CA PHE A 100 3.58 9.06 9.10
C PHE A 100 2.12 9.15 8.66
N ARG A 101 1.66 10.33 8.31
CA ARG A 101 0.28 10.56 7.88
C ARG A 101 -0.08 9.73 6.65
N VAL A 102 0.78 9.72 5.63
CA VAL A 102 0.52 9.01 4.37
C VAL A 102 0.82 7.52 4.46
N ASN A 103 1.99 7.14 5.02
CA ASN A 103 2.47 5.76 4.95
C ASN A 103 1.91 4.86 6.05
N SER A 104 1.45 5.43 7.18
CA SER A 104 1.01 4.66 8.36
C SER A 104 -0.46 4.88 8.67
N VAL A 105 -0.85 6.12 8.95
CA VAL A 105 -2.22 6.47 9.32
C VAL A 105 -3.16 6.30 8.12
N GLY A 106 -2.69 6.66 6.92
CA GLY A 106 -3.46 6.53 5.68
C GLY A 106 -3.99 5.10 5.44
N PRO A 107 -3.13 4.08 5.35
CA PRO A 107 -3.59 2.69 5.18
C PRO A 107 -4.55 2.20 6.26
N LEU A 108 -4.35 2.62 7.52
CA LEU A 108 -5.26 2.30 8.63
C LEU A 108 -6.64 2.93 8.42
N LEU A 109 -6.69 4.24 8.12
CA LEU A 109 -7.95 4.95 7.91
C LEU A 109 -8.68 4.50 6.63
N VAL A 110 -7.95 4.22 5.54
CA VAL A 110 -8.55 3.66 4.31
C VAL A 110 -9.19 2.31 4.61
N THR A 111 -8.47 1.41 5.28
CA THR A 111 -9.01 0.09 5.65
C THR A 111 -10.22 0.23 6.56
N GLN A 112 -10.17 1.08 7.58
CA GLN A 112 -11.27 1.35 8.50
C GLN A 112 -12.52 1.90 7.77
N SER A 113 -12.32 2.88 6.89
CA SER A 113 -13.43 3.53 6.19
C SER A 113 -14.12 2.61 5.18
N LEU A 114 -13.41 1.60 4.69
CA LEU A 114 -13.92 0.61 3.74
C LEU A 114 -14.31 -0.74 4.40
N LEU A 115 -14.40 -0.80 5.74
CA LEU A 115 -14.78 -2.02 6.45
C LEU A 115 -16.15 -2.57 6.03
N GLY A 116 -17.07 -1.72 5.59
CA GLY A 116 -18.38 -2.12 5.06
C GLY A 116 -18.32 -2.77 3.68
N ASN A 117 -17.23 -2.52 2.94
CA ASN A 117 -16.99 -3.09 1.61
C ASN A 117 -16.25 -4.43 1.67
N LEU A 118 -15.58 -4.74 2.81
CA LEU A 118 -14.82 -5.96 3.00
C LEU A 118 -15.71 -7.05 3.63
N GLN A 119 -15.70 -8.23 3.02
CA GLN A 119 -16.49 -9.39 3.41
C GLN A 119 -15.58 -10.56 3.81
N SER A 120 -16.17 -11.64 4.33
CA SER A 120 -15.42 -12.88 4.56
C SER A 120 -14.82 -13.38 3.24
N GLY A 121 -13.51 -13.65 3.25
CA GLY A 121 -12.72 -13.97 2.07
C GLY A 121 -11.99 -12.77 1.44
N SER A 122 -12.35 -11.53 1.81
CA SER A 122 -11.59 -10.34 1.36
C SER A 122 -10.15 -10.36 1.88
N ARG A 123 -9.26 -9.71 1.13
CA ARG A 123 -7.83 -9.62 1.42
C ARG A 123 -7.36 -8.18 1.42
N VAL A 124 -6.58 -7.81 2.42
CA VAL A 124 -5.97 -6.47 2.53
C VAL A 124 -4.47 -6.60 2.41
N GLY A 125 -3.90 -6.00 1.36
CA GLY A 125 -2.46 -5.86 1.18
C GLY A 125 -2.01 -4.45 1.56
N ILE A 126 -0.97 -4.34 2.36
CA ILE A 126 -0.36 -3.05 2.72
C ILE A 126 1.06 -3.03 2.18
N VAL A 127 1.31 -2.17 1.19
CA VAL A 127 2.65 -2.01 0.63
C VAL A 127 3.52 -1.22 1.61
N THR A 128 4.41 -1.95 2.25
CA THR A 128 5.38 -1.44 3.21
C THR A 128 6.81 -1.46 2.63
N SER A 129 7.81 -1.56 3.47
CA SER A 129 9.22 -1.63 3.06
C SER A 129 10.02 -2.46 4.05
N ARG A 130 11.05 -3.18 3.55
CA ARG A 130 12.11 -3.75 4.39
C ARG A 130 12.74 -2.69 5.31
N MET A 131 12.76 -1.42 4.90
CA MET A 131 13.22 -0.32 5.75
C MET A 131 12.34 -0.10 7.00
N GLY A 132 11.15 -0.68 7.09
CA GLY A 132 10.33 -0.74 8.30
C GLY A 132 10.69 -1.89 9.24
N SER A 133 11.59 -2.77 8.85
CA SER A 133 12.14 -3.80 9.73
C SER A 133 13.22 -3.22 10.65
N MET A 134 13.13 -3.47 11.93
CA MET A 134 14.16 -3.12 12.90
C MET A 134 15.31 -4.14 12.85
N GLY A 135 14.99 -5.41 12.59
CA GLY A 135 15.96 -6.48 12.48
C GLY A 135 16.86 -6.39 11.24
N ASP A 136 16.37 -5.76 10.15
CA ASP A 136 17.11 -5.56 8.89
C ASP A 136 17.78 -4.17 8.80
N ASN A 137 17.82 -3.40 9.88
CA ASN A 137 18.38 -2.04 9.85
C ASN A 137 19.86 -2.01 10.23
N ASP A 138 20.74 -2.19 9.28
CA ASP A 138 22.19 -2.10 9.41
C ASP A 138 22.82 -0.82 8.81
N SER A 139 22.02 0.04 8.15
CA SER A 139 22.50 1.22 7.41
C SER A 139 22.10 2.58 8.01
N GLY A 140 21.10 2.63 8.88
CA GLY A 140 20.61 3.88 9.49
C GLY A 140 19.97 4.86 8.48
N GLY A 141 19.85 6.14 8.85
CA GLY A 141 19.24 7.20 8.04
C GLY A 141 17.77 6.99 7.74
N TYR A 142 17.17 7.91 6.97
CA TYR A 142 15.74 7.84 6.56
C TYR A 142 14.79 7.66 7.75
N TYR A 143 15.01 8.39 8.82
CA TYR A 143 14.29 8.20 10.09
C TYR A 143 12.77 8.27 9.90
N GLY A 144 12.26 9.33 9.25
CA GLY A 144 10.84 9.48 8.99
C GLY A 144 10.25 8.33 8.17
N TYR A 145 10.95 7.90 7.13
CA TYR A 145 10.49 6.79 6.30
C TYR A 145 10.50 5.46 7.06
N ARG A 146 11.63 5.11 7.70
CA ARG A 146 11.75 3.88 8.50
C ARG A 146 10.70 3.82 9.60
N MET A 147 10.59 4.88 10.40
CA MET A 147 9.60 4.97 11.47
C MET A 147 8.17 4.81 10.92
N SER A 148 7.83 5.48 9.81
CA SER A 148 6.50 5.36 9.20
C SER A 148 6.22 3.94 8.69
N LYS A 149 7.21 3.25 8.12
CA LYS A 149 7.05 1.87 7.65
C LYS A 149 7.04 0.85 8.80
N ALA A 150 7.76 1.07 9.89
CA ALA A 150 7.64 0.29 11.12
C ALA A 150 6.25 0.49 11.77
N ALA A 151 5.76 1.73 11.80
CA ALA A 151 4.43 2.03 12.33
C ALA A 151 3.31 1.34 11.52
N VAL A 152 3.38 1.34 10.18
CA VAL A 152 2.38 0.62 9.37
C VAL A 152 2.51 -0.90 9.50
N ASN A 153 3.71 -1.43 9.73
CA ASN A 153 3.89 -2.85 10.04
C ASN A 153 3.14 -3.22 11.34
N ALA A 154 3.29 -2.42 12.40
CA ALA A 154 2.56 -2.62 13.66
C ALA A 154 1.04 -2.49 13.47
N ALA A 155 0.58 -1.46 12.74
CA ALA A 155 -0.84 -1.27 12.45
C ALA A 155 -1.42 -2.43 11.61
N GLY A 156 -0.70 -2.89 10.59
CA GLY A 156 -1.13 -4.00 9.74
C GLY A 156 -1.18 -5.33 10.50
N ARG A 157 -0.26 -5.54 11.43
CA ARG A 157 -0.31 -6.71 12.34
C ARG A 157 -1.54 -6.67 13.25
N SER A 158 -1.88 -5.51 13.80
CA SER A 158 -3.09 -5.33 14.60
C SER A 158 -4.36 -5.54 13.76
N LEU A 159 -4.44 -4.93 12.58
CA LEU A 159 -5.55 -5.15 11.63
C LEU A 159 -5.75 -6.64 11.30
N ALA A 160 -4.66 -7.39 11.13
CA ALA A 160 -4.74 -8.82 10.86
C ALA A 160 -5.39 -9.61 12.02
N MET A 161 -5.15 -9.18 13.26
CA MET A 161 -5.79 -9.80 14.43
C MET A 161 -7.27 -9.42 14.53
N ASP A 162 -7.58 -8.13 14.40
CA ASP A 162 -8.94 -7.61 14.52
C ASP A 162 -9.88 -8.12 13.41
N LEU A 163 -9.35 -8.31 12.20
CA LEU A 163 -10.13 -8.71 11.03
C LEU A 163 -10.25 -10.23 10.83
N LYS A 164 -9.47 -11.00 11.59
CA LYS A 164 -9.43 -12.46 11.45
C LYS A 164 -10.79 -13.13 11.70
N GLU A 165 -11.51 -12.72 12.74
CA GLU A 165 -12.83 -13.24 13.06
C GLU A 165 -13.91 -12.87 12.02
N ARG A 166 -13.66 -11.82 11.26
CA ARG A 166 -14.49 -11.43 10.10
C ARG A 166 -14.15 -12.21 8.84
N GLY A 167 -13.18 -13.11 8.89
CA GLY A 167 -12.72 -13.88 7.73
C GLY A 167 -11.89 -13.08 6.72
N ILE A 168 -11.31 -11.94 7.13
CA ILE A 168 -10.52 -11.04 6.28
C ILE A 168 -9.04 -11.23 6.60
N ALA A 169 -8.24 -11.51 5.57
CA ALA A 169 -6.79 -11.70 5.73
C ALA A 169 -6.03 -10.41 5.38
N VAL A 170 -4.96 -10.12 6.13
CA VAL A 170 -4.10 -8.93 5.95
C VAL A 170 -2.65 -9.35 5.75
N ALA A 171 -1.94 -8.75 4.78
CA ALA A 171 -0.51 -8.94 4.58
C ALA A 171 0.24 -7.63 4.49
N LEU A 172 1.47 -7.60 5.02
CA LEU A 172 2.44 -6.54 4.84
C LEU A 172 3.43 -6.96 3.75
N LEU A 173 3.59 -6.11 2.74
CA LEU A 173 4.21 -6.50 1.48
C LEU A 173 5.35 -5.54 1.13
N HIS A 174 6.59 -6.05 1.04
CA HIS A 174 7.74 -5.30 0.53
C HIS A 174 7.95 -5.61 -0.95
N PRO A 175 7.88 -4.59 -1.84
CA PRO A 175 7.95 -4.80 -3.29
C PRO A 175 9.37 -5.06 -3.82
N GLY A 176 10.41 -4.84 -3.01
CA GLY A 176 11.80 -4.75 -3.43
C GLY A 176 12.26 -3.29 -3.58
N TYR A 177 13.48 -3.08 -4.09
CA TYR A 177 13.97 -1.75 -4.46
C TYR A 177 13.57 -1.47 -5.91
N VAL A 178 12.39 -0.86 -6.07
CA VAL A 178 11.70 -0.72 -7.35
C VAL A 178 12.06 0.58 -8.04
N ARG A 179 12.36 0.51 -9.34
CA ARG A 179 12.71 1.66 -10.20
C ARG A 179 11.50 2.55 -10.44
N THR A 180 11.36 3.57 -9.61
CA THR A 180 10.26 4.54 -9.64
C THR A 180 10.77 5.95 -9.41
N ASP A 181 9.92 6.96 -9.70
CA ASP A 181 10.21 8.37 -9.37
C ASP A 181 10.49 8.59 -7.88
N MET A 182 9.87 7.78 -7.00
CA MET A 182 10.04 7.87 -5.55
C MET A 182 11.50 7.74 -5.13
N VAL A 183 12.27 6.95 -5.85
CA VAL A 183 13.70 6.69 -5.59
C VAL A 183 14.61 7.36 -6.64
N GLY A 184 14.07 8.31 -7.42
CA GLY A 184 14.83 9.04 -8.45
C GLY A 184 15.24 8.17 -9.64
N GLY A 185 14.43 7.14 -9.97
CA GLY A 185 14.72 6.20 -11.05
C GLY A 185 15.74 5.11 -10.70
N GLY A 186 16.26 5.10 -9.47
CA GLY A 186 17.10 4.00 -8.97
C GLY A 186 16.26 2.75 -8.70
N GLY A 187 16.91 1.62 -8.52
CA GLY A 187 16.24 0.35 -8.20
C GLY A 187 16.71 -0.81 -9.08
N ASP A 188 16.53 -2.00 -8.55
CA ASP A 188 16.98 -3.27 -9.17
C ASP A 188 15.82 -4.04 -9.79
N VAL A 189 14.57 -3.62 -9.51
CA VAL A 189 13.33 -4.30 -9.89
C VAL A 189 12.47 -3.33 -10.70
N GLU A 190 11.92 -3.78 -11.82
CA GLU A 190 10.95 -2.99 -12.59
C GLU A 190 9.58 -2.99 -11.90
N PRO A 191 8.75 -1.92 -12.06
CA PRO A 191 7.43 -1.84 -11.44
C PRO A 191 6.53 -3.05 -11.77
N GLU A 192 6.58 -3.57 -12.96
CA GLU A 192 5.80 -4.72 -13.42
C GLU A 192 6.23 -6.02 -12.72
N GLU A 193 7.53 -6.24 -12.53
CA GLU A 193 8.06 -7.39 -11.79
C GLU A 193 7.62 -7.32 -10.32
N ALA A 194 7.76 -6.15 -9.71
CA ALA A 194 7.32 -5.92 -8.34
C ALA A 194 5.81 -6.16 -8.18
N ALA A 195 4.99 -5.62 -9.09
CA ALA A 195 3.54 -5.78 -9.09
C ALA A 195 3.13 -7.25 -9.26
N ALA A 196 3.75 -7.98 -10.17
CA ALA A 196 3.50 -9.41 -10.35
C ALA A 196 3.81 -10.21 -9.07
N GLY A 197 4.92 -9.89 -8.40
CA GLY A 197 5.25 -10.50 -7.11
C GLY A 197 4.24 -10.16 -6.00
N LEU A 198 3.78 -8.92 -5.93
CA LEU A 198 2.75 -8.50 -4.96
C LEU A 198 1.42 -9.21 -5.23
N ILE A 199 0.99 -9.33 -6.49
CA ILE A 199 -0.21 -10.07 -6.89
C ILE A 199 -0.09 -11.53 -6.45
N ALA A 200 1.05 -12.18 -6.68
CA ALA A 200 1.26 -13.55 -6.24
C ALA A 200 1.18 -13.71 -4.71
N ARG A 201 1.60 -12.71 -3.93
CA ARG A 201 1.43 -12.71 -2.45
C ARG A 201 -0.02 -12.52 -2.07
N MET A 202 -0.75 -11.64 -2.75
CA MET A 202 -2.19 -11.46 -2.54
C MET A 202 -2.98 -12.73 -2.87
N ASP A 203 -2.64 -13.43 -3.96
CA ASP A 203 -3.28 -14.70 -4.34
C ASP A 203 -3.05 -15.80 -3.29
N ALA A 204 -1.85 -15.85 -2.67
CA ALA A 204 -1.50 -16.81 -1.64
C ALA A 204 -1.97 -16.42 -0.23
N LEU A 205 -2.51 -15.19 -0.04
CA LEU A 205 -2.94 -14.70 1.26
C LEU A 205 -4.21 -15.40 1.71
N SER A 206 -4.20 -15.87 2.96
CA SER A 206 -5.30 -16.56 3.62
C SER A 206 -5.30 -16.28 5.13
N LEU A 207 -6.30 -16.75 5.85
CA LEU A 207 -6.32 -16.63 7.31
C LEU A 207 -5.20 -17.40 8.02
N ALA A 208 -4.62 -18.40 7.36
CA ALA A 208 -3.52 -19.18 7.92
C ALA A 208 -2.20 -18.39 7.96
N ASN A 209 -2.00 -17.44 7.03
CA ASN A 209 -0.81 -16.61 6.95
C ASN A 209 -1.10 -15.11 7.11
N THR A 210 -2.28 -14.76 7.65
CA THR A 210 -2.65 -13.37 7.94
C THR A 210 -1.70 -12.73 8.95
N GLY A 211 -1.35 -11.48 8.72
CA GLY A 211 -0.43 -10.72 9.55
C GLY A 211 1.04 -11.01 9.30
N SER A 212 1.40 -11.67 8.22
CA SER A 212 2.80 -11.92 7.83
C SER A 212 3.39 -10.74 7.06
N PHE A 213 4.71 -10.60 7.13
CA PHE A 213 5.49 -9.60 6.41
C PHE A 213 6.33 -10.29 5.31
N TRP A 214 5.99 -10.04 4.05
CA TRP A 214 6.54 -10.75 2.91
C TRP A 214 7.28 -9.83 1.94
N HIS A 215 8.38 -10.33 1.41
CA HIS A 215 8.96 -9.81 0.17
C HIS A 215 8.10 -10.25 -1.02
N ALA A 216 7.99 -9.42 -2.08
CA ALA A 216 7.32 -9.78 -3.34
C ALA A 216 7.83 -11.11 -3.94
N LYS A 217 9.10 -11.43 -3.75
CA LYS A 217 9.72 -12.70 -4.18
C LYS A 217 9.35 -13.93 -3.33
N GLY A 218 8.57 -13.76 -2.25
CA GLY A 218 8.02 -14.84 -1.44
C GLY A 218 8.78 -15.18 -0.16
N GLN A 219 9.84 -14.45 0.19
CA GLN A 219 10.51 -14.63 1.47
C GLN A 219 9.74 -13.89 2.58
N GLU A 220 9.58 -14.51 3.74
CA GLU A 220 9.15 -13.82 4.95
C GLU A 220 10.29 -12.93 5.46
N LEU A 221 9.93 -11.73 5.89
CA LEU A 221 10.88 -10.73 6.37
C LEU A 221 10.82 -10.58 7.89
N PRO A 222 11.92 -10.28 8.55
CA PRO A 222 11.93 -9.96 9.97
C PRO A 222 11.27 -8.60 10.25
N TRP A 223 10.74 -8.46 11.47
CA TRP A 223 10.13 -7.22 11.96
C TRP A 223 11.16 -6.16 12.38
#